data_2ed1131b33982eea289dccb5091ec8c4
#
_entry.id   2ed1131b33982eea289dccb5091ec8c4
#
_cell.length_a   1.000
_cell.length_b   1.000
_cell.length_c   1.000
_cell.angle_alpha   90.00
_cell.angle_beta   90.00
_cell.angle_gamma   90.00
#
_symmetry.space_group_name_H-M   'P 1'
#
loop_
_entity.id
_entity.type
_entity.pdbx_description
1 polymer ?
#
loop_
_entity_poly.entity_id
_entity_poly.type
_entity_poly.pdbx_seq_one_letter_code
_entity_poly.pdbx_strand_id
1 'polypeptide(L)'
;MQAEDQGPFSFSRPCGQCGGRGHHIEDPCAPCRGSGVERRPREVKVRIPAGVDDGQRIRIKGRGEPGRGGPDGDLFVVVAVDPDRRFGRRGRHLTVSVPISYPQAVLGAQIEVPLLEGGTVTLKVPAGTRSGQTFRVKRRGVPAKGGTGDLLASIEVDVPAD
;
A
#
# COMPACT_ATOMS: atom_id res chain seq x y z
N MET A 1 -13.30 14.01 -43.32
CA MET A 1 -14.02 13.00 -44.09
C MET A 1 -14.60 13.68 -45.29
N GLN A 2 -14.24 13.27 -46.49
CA GLN A 2 -14.84 13.74 -47.75
C GLN A 2 -15.90 12.70 -48.11
N ALA A 3 -17.17 13.13 -48.21
CA ALA A 3 -18.24 12.29 -48.68
C ALA A 3 -18.39 12.47 -50.19
N GLU A 4 -18.17 11.43 -50.98
CA GLU A 4 -18.63 11.35 -52.37
C GLU A 4 -19.94 10.60 -52.41
N ASP A 5 -21.00 11.31 -52.83
CA ASP A 5 -22.35 10.81 -52.93
C ASP A 5 -22.52 10.21 -54.35
N GLN A 6 -22.49 8.89 -54.48
CA GLN A 6 -22.78 8.19 -55.73
C GLN A 6 -23.85 7.11 -55.45
N GLY A 7 -25.15 7.50 -55.46
CA GLY A 7 -26.24 6.56 -55.37
C GLY A 7 -26.61 6.11 -53.94
N PRO A 8 -27.39 5.04 -53.78
CA PRO A 8 -27.94 4.61 -52.50
C PRO A 8 -26.92 4.10 -51.45
N PHE A 9 -25.63 4.12 -51.81
CA PHE A 9 -24.54 3.70 -50.90
C PHE A 9 -23.49 4.82 -50.77
N SER A 10 -23.41 5.49 -49.66
CA SER A 10 -22.34 6.45 -49.35
C SER A 10 -21.15 5.74 -48.69
N PHE A 11 -20.00 5.73 -49.37
CA PHE A 11 -18.75 5.24 -48.80
C PHE A 11 -17.94 6.43 -48.30
N SER A 12 -17.70 6.50 -46.99
CA SER A 12 -16.77 7.47 -46.41
C SER A 12 -15.33 7.00 -46.61
N ARG A 13 -14.57 7.70 -47.44
CA ARG A 13 -13.10 7.47 -47.57
C ARG A 13 -12.36 8.31 -46.52
N PRO A 14 -11.33 7.73 -45.87
CA PRO A 14 -10.46 8.53 -45.01
C PRO A 14 -9.76 9.61 -45.83
N CYS A 15 -9.62 10.83 -45.29
CA CYS A 15 -8.93 11.94 -45.93
C CYS A 15 -7.51 11.53 -46.34
N GLY A 16 -7.12 11.73 -47.62
CA GLY A 16 -5.80 11.36 -48.11
C GLY A 16 -4.64 12.08 -47.43
N GLN A 17 -4.88 13.28 -46.88
CA GLN A 17 -3.84 14.07 -46.18
C GLN A 17 -3.67 13.66 -44.71
N CYS A 18 -4.76 13.38 -43.97
CA CYS A 18 -4.66 13.09 -42.55
C CYS A 18 -4.96 11.62 -42.18
N GLY A 19 -5.38 10.78 -43.16
CA GLY A 19 -5.74 9.39 -42.88
C GLY A 19 -6.84 9.20 -41.84
N GLY A 20 -7.72 10.19 -41.68
CA GLY A 20 -8.81 10.17 -40.66
C GLY A 20 -8.40 10.71 -39.29
N ARG A 21 -7.16 11.20 -39.12
CA ARG A 21 -6.65 11.72 -37.83
C ARG A 21 -7.17 13.13 -37.49
N GLY A 22 -7.80 13.85 -38.42
CA GLY A 22 -8.39 15.17 -38.21
C GLY A 22 -7.40 16.33 -38.24
N HIS A 23 -6.09 16.07 -38.27
CA HIS A 23 -5.03 17.07 -38.36
C HIS A 23 -3.86 16.51 -39.21
N HIS A 24 -3.16 17.40 -39.90
CA HIS A 24 -1.93 17.15 -40.62
C HIS A 24 -0.82 17.95 -39.96
N ILE A 25 0.34 17.34 -39.71
CA ILE A 25 1.48 17.97 -39.07
C ILE A 25 2.53 18.15 -40.20
N GLU A 26 2.71 19.39 -40.66
CA GLU A 26 3.64 19.75 -41.73
C GLU A 26 5.09 19.59 -41.26
N ASP A 27 5.41 20.07 -40.05
CA ASP A 27 6.72 19.96 -39.41
C ASP A 27 6.67 19.21 -38.09
N PRO A 28 6.91 17.90 -38.07
CA PRO A 28 6.91 17.13 -36.84
C PRO A 28 8.12 17.47 -35.97
N CYS A 29 7.90 17.95 -34.75
CA CYS A 29 8.98 18.24 -33.81
C CYS A 29 9.83 16.99 -33.48
N ALA A 30 11.16 17.18 -33.37
CA ALA A 30 12.12 16.09 -33.14
C ALA A 30 11.81 15.25 -31.86
N PRO A 31 11.38 15.83 -30.71
CA PRO A 31 11.11 15.06 -29.49
C PRO A 31 9.87 14.17 -29.57
N CYS A 32 8.76 14.67 -30.13
CA CYS A 32 7.48 13.94 -30.13
C CYS A 32 7.09 13.34 -31.49
N ARG A 33 7.79 13.71 -32.59
CA ARG A 33 7.52 13.25 -33.96
C ARG A 33 6.05 13.37 -34.34
N GLY A 34 5.40 14.45 -33.93
CA GLY A 34 3.99 14.71 -34.19
C GLY A 34 2.99 14.02 -33.26
N SER A 35 3.43 13.26 -32.27
CA SER A 35 2.51 12.63 -31.31
C SER A 35 1.91 13.61 -30.28
N GLY A 36 2.50 14.81 -30.12
CA GLY A 36 2.11 15.80 -29.13
C GLY A 36 2.49 15.42 -27.70
N VAL A 37 3.10 14.24 -27.49
CA VAL A 37 3.46 13.73 -26.16
C VAL A 37 4.93 13.36 -26.14
N GLU A 38 5.66 13.88 -25.19
CA GLU A 38 7.04 13.54 -24.92
C GLU A 38 7.14 12.69 -23.64
N ARG A 39 7.86 11.59 -23.70
CA ARG A 39 8.11 10.74 -22.52
C ARG A 39 9.31 11.28 -21.77
N ARG A 40 9.06 11.87 -20.60
CA ARG A 40 10.10 12.31 -19.67
C ARG A 40 9.97 11.61 -18.35
N PRO A 41 11.09 11.16 -17.73
CA PRO A 41 11.06 10.65 -16.36
C PRO A 41 10.57 11.78 -15.44
N ARG A 42 9.62 11.46 -14.56
CA ARG A 42 9.05 12.41 -13.60
C ARG A 42 9.10 11.83 -12.21
N GLU A 43 9.72 12.53 -11.28
CA GLU A 43 9.70 12.18 -9.88
C GLU A 43 8.41 12.66 -9.22
N VAL A 44 7.73 11.77 -8.51
CA VAL A 44 6.52 12.09 -7.76
C VAL A 44 6.74 11.75 -6.30
N LYS A 45 6.74 12.75 -5.42
CA LYS A 45 6.78 12.53 -3.97
C LYS A 45 5.41 12.12 -3.47
N VAL A 46 5.35 10.94 -2.84
CA VAL A 46 4.12 10.37 -2.30
C VAL A 46 4.23 10.30 -0.79
N ARG A 47 3.23 10.82 -0.06
CA ARG A 47 3.15 10.66 1.38
C ARG A 47 2.32 9.42 1.69
N ILE A 48 2.96 8.40 2.24
CA ILE A 48 2.31 7.18 2.71
C ILE A 48 1.84 7.41 4.15
N PRO A 49 0.53 7.29 4.44
CA PRO A 49 0.03 7.43 5.80
C PRO A 49 0.50 6.28 6.68
N ALA A 50 0.76 6.55 7.96
CA ALA A 50 1.06 5.51 8.92
C ALA A 50 -0.13 4.54 9.06
N GLY A 51 0.15 3.26 9.21
CA GLY A 51 -0.87 2.22 9.35
C GLY A 51 -1.53 1.79 8.04
N VAL A 52 -0.94 2.11 6.90
CA VAL A 52 -1.42 1.65 5.59
C VAL A 52 -1.54 0.12 5.56
N ASP A 53 -2.57 -0.40 4.92
CA ASP A 53 -2.76 -1.84 4.71
C ASP A 53 -2.02 -2.31 3.46
N ASP A 54 -1.66 -3.61 3.45
CA ASP A 54 -1.11 -4.24 2.26
C ASP A 54 -2.13 -4.18 1.11
N GLY A 55 -1.65 -3.89 -0.10
CA GLY A 55 -2.48 -3.71 -1.29
C GLY A 55 -3.29 -2.41 -1.32
N GLN A 56 -3.14 -1.52 -0.34
CA GLN A 56 -3.87 -0.25 -0.32
C GLN A 56 -3.45 0.65 -1.47
N ARG A 57 -4.44 1.22 -2.17
CA ARG A 57 -4.24 2.15 -3.29
C ARG A 57 -4.30 3.60 -2.81
N ILE A 58 -3.26 4.36 -3.14
CA ILE A 58 -3.18 5.80 -2.88
C ILE A 58 -3.33 6.52 -4.22
N ARG A 59 -4.38 7.34 -4.35
CA ARG A 59 -4.64 8.15 -5.55
C ARG A 59 -3.95 9.50 -5.44
N ILE A 60 -3.18 9.84 -6.46
CA ILE A 60 -2.53 11.15 -6.59
C ILE A 60 -3.12 11.84 -7.81
N LYS A 61 -3.94 12.84 -7.56
CA LYS A 61 -4.67 13.56 -8.60
C LYS A 61 -3.73 14.31 -9.54
N GLY A 62 -4.01 14.23 -10.86
CA GLY A 62 -3.29 14.98 -11.91
C GLY A 62 -1.81 14.62 -12.00
N ARG A 63 -1.41 13.40 -11.63
CA ARG A 63 -0.03 12.93 -11.72
C ARG A 63 0.11 11.68 -12.60
N GLY A 64 -0.96 11.29 -13.29
CA GLY A 64 -0.96 10.22 -14.27
C GLY A 64 -0.47 10.68 -15.65
N GLU A 65 -0.91 9.99 -16.68
CA GLU A 65 -0.58 10.31 -18.06
C GLU A 65 -1.24 11.64 -18.50
N PRO A 66 -0.57 12.42 -19.35
CA PRO A 66 -1.13 13.66 -19.89
C PRO A 66 -2.37 13.36 -20.74
N GLY A 67 -3.43 14.14 -20.51
CA GLY A 67 -4.66 14.05 -21.30
C GLY A 67 -4.45 14.61 -22.71
N ARG A 68 -5.03 13.97 -23.72
CA ARG A 68 -5.06 14.49 -25.09
C ARG A 68 -6.13 15.60 -25.17
N GLY A 69 -5.73 16.86 -24.95
CA GLY A 69 -6.65 17.99 -24.98
C GLY A 69 -7.51 18.15 -23.73
N GLY A 70 -7.18 17.47 -22.64
CA GLY A 70 -7.86 17.52 -21.34
C GLY A 70 -6.87 17.51 -20.18
N PRO A 71 -7.36 17.50 -18.94
CA PRO A 71 -6.51 17.43 -17.76
C PRO A 71 -5.74 16.11 -17.69
N ASP A 72 -4.58 16.13 -17.00
CA ASP A 72 -3.79 14.95 -16.72
C ASP A 72 -4.61 13.91 -15.94
N GLY A 73 -4.34 12.64 -16.19
CA GLY A 73 -4.93 11.53 -15.45
C GLY A 73 -4.41 11.46 -14.01
N ASP A 74 -4.89 10.49 -13.27
CA ASP A 74 -4.44 10.25 -11.90
C ASP A 74 -3.43 9.10 -11.84
N LEU A 75 -2.50 9.23 -10.90
CA LEU A 75 -1.55 8.15 -10.58
C LEU A 75 -2.08 7.35 -9.37
N PHE A 76 -2.10 6.04 -9.50
CA PHE A 76 -2.43 5.13 -8.42
C PHE A 76 -1.17 4.39 -7.96
N VAL A 77 -0.84 4.54 -6.69
CA VAL A 77 0.27 3.83 -6.05
C VAL A 77 -0.32 2.71 -5.19
N VAL A 78 0.07 1.47 -5.47
CA VAL A 78 -0.28 0.31 -4.65
C VAL A 78 0.85 0.08 -3.66
N VAL A 79 0.51 0.05 -2.38
CA VAL A 79 1.49 -0.17 -1.31
C VAL A 79 1.60 -1.66 -1.04
N ALA A 80 2.82 -2.20 -1.12
CA ALA A 80 3.14 -3.53 -0.67
C ALA A 80 3.79 -3.44 0.72
N VAL A 81 3.30 -4.23 1.68
CA VAL A 81 3.81 -4.26 3.05
C VAL A 81 4.43 -5.63 3.32
N ASP A 82 5.73 -5.63 3.55
CA ASP A 82 6.45 -6.86 3.90
C ASP A 82 6.07 -7.34 5.31
N PRO A 83 5.87 -8.66 5.51
CA PRO A 83 5.59 -9.22 6.82
C PRO A 83 6.84 -9.14 7.73
N ASP A 84 6.64 -8.72 8.97
CA ASP A 84 7.69 -8.77 10.00
C ASP A 84 7.82 -10.21 10.56
N ARG A 85 9.04 -10.62 10.94
CA ARG A 85 9.30 -11.98 11.46
C ARG A 85 8.74 -12.22 12.86
N ARG A 86 8.62 -11.19 13.67
CA ARG A 86 8.21 -11.25 15.09
C ARG A 86 6.78 -10.76 15.31
N PHE A 87 6.38 -9.78 14.51
CA PHE A 87 5.10 -9.13 14.67
C PHE A 87 4.13 -9.54 13.56
N GLY A 88 2.96 -10.03 13.97
CA GLY A 88 1.82 -10.17 13.10
C GLY A 88 0.91 -8.95 13.17
N ARG A 89 -0.01 -8.83 12.21
CA ARG A 89 -1.01 -7.76 12.18
C ARG A 89 -2.42 -8.33 12.11
N ARG A 90 -3.31 -7.81 12.95
CA ARG A 90 -4.75 -8.11 12.92
C ARG A 90 -5.53 -6.80 12.92
N GLY A 91 -5.82 -6.30 11.72
CA GLY A 91 -6.40 -4.97 11.54
C GLY A 91 -5.47 -3.88 12.10
N ARG A 92 -5.93 -3.12 13.09
CA ARG A 92 -5.10 -2.09 13.76
C ARG A 92 -4.29 -2.63 14.96
N HIS A 93 -4.47 -3.90 15.34
CA HIS A 93 -3.72 -4.51 16.44
C HIS A 93 -2.49 -5.23 15.89
N LEU A 94 -1.41 -5.17 16.65
CA LEU A 94 -0.22 -5.99 16.43
C LEU A 94 -0.32 -7.24 17.29
N THR A 95 0.24 -8.33 16.82
CA THR A 95 0.38 -9.59 17.60
C THR A 95 1.85 -9.95 17.69
N VAL A 96 2.26 -10.44 18.86
CA VAL A 96 3.61 -10.94 19.10
C VAL A 96 3.53 -12.17 19.99
N SER A 97 4.35 -13.18 19.70
CA SER A 97 4.52 -14.34 20.57
C SER A 97 5.72 -14.09 21.48
N VAL A 98 5.53 -14.32 22.78
CA VAL A 98 6.54 -14.11 23.81
C VAL A 98 6.76 -15.42 24.56
N PRO A 99 7.93 -16.06 24.38
CA PRO A 99 8.26 -17.26 25.11
C PRO A 99 8.56 -16.94 26.58
N ILE A 100 8.03 -17.74 27.49
CA ILE A 100 8.34 -17.73 28.91
C ILE A 100 8.64 -19.13 29.41
N SER A 101 9.43 -19.25 30.45
CA SER A 101 9.72 -20.54 31.08
C SER A 101 8.53 -21.04 31.90
N TYR A 102 8.46 -22.36 32.10
CA TYR A 102 7.42 -22.98 32.95
C TYR A 102 7.35 -22.39 34.37
N PRO A 103 8.48 -22.17 35.11
CA PRO A 103 8.42 -21.51 36.43
C PRO A 103 7.81 -20.12 36.40
N GLN A 104 8.12 -19.32 35.34
CA GLN A 104 7.54 -17.99 35.17
C GLN A 104 6.02 -18.04 34.95
N ALA A 105 5.53 -19.06 34.22
CA ALA A 105 4.10 -19.25 34.02
C ALA A 105 3.38 -19.64 35.32
N VAL A 106 3.98 -20.48 36.16
CA VAL A 106 3.37 -20.97 37.40
C VAL A 106 3.39 -19.93 38.49
N LEU A 107 4.54 -19.29 38.72
CA LEU A 107 4.73 -18.33 39.82
C LEU A 107 4.31 -16.91 39.45
N GLY A 108 4.16 -16.65 38.19
CA GLY A 108 4.01 -15.30 37.66
C GLY A 108 5.36 -14.59 37.50
N ALA A 109 5.44 -13.66 36.57
CA ALA A 109 6.66 -12.92 36.29
C ALA A 109 6.37 -11.54 35.71
N GLN A 110 7.37 -10.69 35.73
CA GLN A 110 7.43 -9.50 34.89
C GLN A 110 8.33 -9.82 33.70
N ILE A 111 7.78 -9.68 32.49
CA ILE A 111 8.48 -9.97 31.26
C ILE A 111 8.59 -8.71 30.40
N GLU A 112 9.63 -8.63 29.59
CA GLU A 112 9.80 -7.57 28.63
C GLU A 112 9.24 -7.99 27.27
N VAL A 113 8.28 -7.22 26.77
CA VAL A 113 7.67 -7.43 25.46
C VAL A 113 8.26 -6.43 24.48
N PRO A 114 8.82 -6.87 23.35
CA PRO A 114 9.38 -5.95 22.36
C PRO A 114 8.27 -5.12 21.70
N LEU A 115 8.63 -3.91 21.28
CA LEU A 115 7.76 -3.01 20.53
C LEU A 115 8.23 -2.90 19.07
N LEU A 116 7.31 -2.69 18.15
CA LEU A 116 7.63 -2.54 16.72
C LEU A 116 8.52 -1.31 16.45
N GLU A 117 8.31 -0.23 17.19
CA GLU A 117 9.08 1.02 17.06
C GLU A 117 10.45 0.96 17.75
N GLY A 118 10.80 -0.18 18.33
CA GLY A 118 11.98 -0.38 19.16
C GLY A 118 11.71 -0.19 20.66
N GLY A 119 12.61 -0.74 21.49
CA GLY A 119 12.46 -0.79 22.94
C GLY A 119 11.53 -1.91 23.40
N THR A 120 11.29 -1.94 24.73
CA THR A 120 10.49 -2.96 25.40
C THR A 120 9.45 -2.33 26.30
N VAL A 121 8.41 -3.07 26.64
CA VAL A 121 7.44 -2.72 27.67
C VAL A 121 7.32 -3.86 28.65
N THR A 122 7.32 -3.53 29.93
CA THR A 122 7.14 -4.54 31.00
C THR A 122 5.69 -4.98 31.08
N LEU A 123 5.45 -6.28 30.93
CA LEU A 123 4.15 -6.92 31.08
C LEU A 123 4.17 -7.81 32.33
N LYS A 124 3.18 -7.63 33.21
CA LYS A 124 3.00 -8.48 34.38
C LYS A 124 2.16 -9.70 33.97
N VAL A 125 2.78 -10.87 34.03
CA VAL A 125 2.13 -12.16 33.83
C VAL A 125 1.70 -12.72 35.17
N PRO A 126 0.38 -12.97 35.42
CA PRO A 126 -0.09 -13.54 36.67
C PRO A 126 0.33 -15.00 36.83
N ALA A 127 0.39 -15.45 38.06
CA ALA A 127 0.62 -16.87 38.38
C ALA A 127 -0.48 -17.75 37.76
N GLY A 128 -0.11 -18.94 37.27
CA GLY A 128 -1.04 -19.88 36.65
C GLY A 128 -1.43 -19.51 35.21
N THR A 129 -0.65 -18.68 34.52
CA THR A 129 -0.86 -18.34 33.09
C THR A 129 -0.67 -19.56 32.22
N ARG A 130 -1.63 -19.81 31.33
CA ARG A 130 -1.58 -20.92 30.36
C ARG A 130 -0.88 -20.51 29.08
N SER A 131 -0.23 -21.47 28.43
CA SER A 131 0.30 -21.27 27.07
C SER A 131 -0.83 -20.89 26.10
N GLY A 132 -0.56 -19.94 25.18
CA GLY A 132 -1.57 -19.37 24.29
C GLY A 132 -2.40 -18.24 24.89
N GLN A 133 -2.27 -17.94 26.17
CA GLN A 133 -2.99 -16.81 26.77
C GLN A 133 -2.48 -15.47 26.25
N THR A 134 -3.41 -14.59 25.86
CA THR A 134 -3.08 -13.31 25.23
C THR A 134 -3.31 -12.15 26.22
N PHE A 135 -2.31 -11.31 26.36
CA PHE A 135 -2.34 -10.08 27.12
C PHE A 135 -2.34 -8.87 26.21
N ARG A 136 -3.08 -7.83 26.59
CA ARG A 136 -3.23 -6.62 25.79
C ARG A 136 -2.43 -5.46 26.36
N VAL A 137 -1.49 -4.94 25.57
CA VAL A 137 -0.77 -3.71 25.86
C VAL A 137 -1.41 -2.56 25.08
N LYS A 138 -2.03 -1.64 25.77
CA LYS A 138 -2.81 -0.55 25.18
C LYS A 138 -1.94 0.41 24.38
N ARG A 139 -2.46 0.90 23.25
CA ARG A 139 -1.84 1.93 22.39
C ARG A 139 -0.43 1.61 21.90
N ARG A 140 -0.13 0.31 21.69
CA ARG A 140 1.15 -0.16 21.12
C ARG A 140 0.96 -0.94 19.81
N GLY A 141 -0.19 -0.76 19.17
CA GLY A 141 -0.48 -1.31 17.83
C GLY A 141 -0.24 -0.29 16.73
N VAL A 142 -0.91 -0.50 15.59
CA VAL A 142 -0.78 0.32 14.39
C VAL A 142 -1.56 1.62 14.55
N PRO A 143 -0.97 2.79 14.26
CA PRO A 143 -1.69 4.05 14.22
C PRO A 143 -2.72 4.06 13.07
N ALA A 144 -3.95 4.46 13.36
CA ALA A 144 -5.04 4.55 12.39
C ALA A 144 -5.87 5.82 12.63
N LYS A 145 -6.74 6.19 11.66
CA LYS A 145 -7.60 7.40 11.76
C LYS A 145 -8.49 7.45 13.01
N GLY A 146 -8.77 6.31 13.65
CA GLY A 146 -9.56 6.20 14.90
C GLY A 146 -8.74 5.99 16.16
N GLY A 147 -7.43 6.27 16.14
CA GLY A 147 -6.51 6.06 17.26
C GLY A 147 -5.58 4.86 17.06
N THR A 148 -4.54 4.78 17.86
CA THR A 148 -3.56 3.69 17.83
C THR A 148 -4.20 2.40 18.35
N GLY A 149 -3.98 1.29 17.66
CA GLY A 149 -4.38 -0.03 18.10
C GLY A 149 -3.60 -0.50 19.33
N ASP A 150 -3.81 -1.73 19.72
CA ASP A 150 -3.13 -2.35 20.86
C ASP A 150 -2.15 -3.42 20.38
N LEU A 151 -1.16 -3.75 21.21
CA LEU A 151 -0.30 -4.91 21.02
C LEU A 151 -0.88 -6.09 21.83
N LEU A 152 -1.10 -7.20 21.14
CA LEU A 152 -1.58 -8.45 21.71
C LEU A 152 -0.38 -9.40 21.87
N ALA A 153 0.07 -9.56 23.10
CA ALA A 153 1.17 -10.47 23.43
C ALA A 153 0.59 -11.85 23.79
N SER A 154 0.86 -12.85 22.96
CA SER A 154 0.51 -14.23 23.22
C SER A 154 1.68 -14.91 23.95
N ILE A 155 1.39 -15.46 25.12
CA ILE A 155 2.40 -16.15 25.91
C ILE A 155 2.57 -17.59 25.42
N GLU A 156 3.78 -17.98 25.14
CA GLU A 156 4.14 -19.36 24.82
C GLU A 156 5.03 -19.92 25.93
N VAL A 157 4.58 -20.98 26.57
CA VAL A 157 5.38 -21.64 27.60
C VAL A 157 6.37 -22.55 26.89
N ASP A 158 7.64 -22.20 26.98
CA ASP A 158 8.74 -22.98 26.46
C ASP A 158 9.31 -23.90 27.55
N VAL A 159 9.45 -25.15 27.20
CA VAL A 159 10.09 -26.16 28.05
C VAL A 159 11.43 -26.48 27.39
N PRO A 160 12.56 -26.09 28.03
CA PRO A 160 13.85 -26.39 27.46
C PRO A 160 14.01 -27.90 27.28
N ALA A 161 14.33 -28.32 26.06
CA ALA A 161 14.78 -29.69 25.80
C ALA A 161 16.28 -29.74 26.13
N ASP A 162 16.65 -30.62 27.05
CA ASP A 162 18.06 -30.96 27.35
C ASP A 162 18.74 -31.64 26.15
#